data_5fe97d2de915ae5a946b092c6628e071
#
_entry.id   5fe97d2de915ae5a946b092c6628e071
#
_cell.length_a   1.000
_cell.length_b   1.000
_cell.length_c   1.000
_cell.angle_alpha   90.00
_cell.angle_beta   90.00
_cell.angle_gamma   90.00
#
_symmetry.space_group_name_H-M   'P 1'
#
loop_
_entity.id
_entity.type
_entity.pdbx_description
1 polymer ?
#
loop_
_entity_poly.entity_id
_entity_poly.type
_entity_poly.pdbx_seq_one_letter_code
_entity_poly.pdbx_strand_id
1 'polypeptide(L)'
;MPSSWAILIVGMEDYMKKNVMLIIIALTMVFIGACTSTPKVTRVDSDTQVDLSGYWNDTDVRIVCESLINDCLSSPRVAGFEQRTGELPVIIVGSFRNQSDEHIDTSIIQKRMETAILNSGKADFVASSDERLELRDERTEQQSWSSEETAKALANETGADFMLIGSVKTIIDSAGKTATRTYFVYAELIDIESNRKLWIGENSEIKKRIKRPAAKL
;
A
#
# COMPACT_ATOMS: atom_id res chain seq x y z
N MET A 1 25.68 62.14 53.77
CA MET A 1 24.64 61.18 54.21
C MET A 1 23.65 61.03 53.07
N PRO A 2 23.45 59.86 52.50
CA PRO A 2 22.44 59.70 51.45
C PRO A 2 21.06 59.89 52.10
N SER A 3 20.24 60.68 51.43
CA SER A 3 18.89 61.01 51.91
C SER A 3 18.01 59.71 52.00
N SER A 4 17.23 59.61 53.09
CA SER A 4 16.33 58.46 53.35
C SER A 4 15.46 58.06 52.17
N TRP A 5 15.17 58.96 51.24
CA TRP A 5 14.37 58.70 50.03
C TRP A 5 15.10 57.89 48.98
N ALA A 6 16.43 57.98 48.83
CA ALA A 6 17.21 57.20 47.88
C ALA A 6 17.21 55.72 48.18
N ILE A 7 17.25 55.36 49.46
CA ILE A 7 17.22 53.96 49.94
C ILE A 7 15.83 53.32 49.68
N LEU A 8 14.75 54.07 49.84
CA LEU A 8 13.38 53.63 49.59
C LEU A 8 13.12 53.35 48.08
N ILE A 9 13.65 54.19 47.20
CA ILE A 9 13.49 54.04 45.75
C ILE A 9 14.26 52.82 45.26
N VAL A 10 15.48 52.57 45.71
CA VAL A 10 16.31 51.41 45.34
C VAL A 10 15.64 50.10 45.81
N GLY A 11 15.06 50.11 47.04
CA GLY A 11 14.34 48.93 47.54
C GLY A 11 13.07 48.60 46.77
N MET A 12 12.36 49.62 46.26
CA MET A 12 11.16 49.41 45.42
C MET A 12 11.50 48.91 44.03
N GLU A 13 12.62 49.37 43.44
CA GLU A 13 13.05 48.85 42.12
C GLU A 13 13.46 47.36 42.18
N ASP A 14 14.18 46.98 43.23
CA ASP A 14 14.58 45.57 43.42
C ASP A 14 13.39 44.67 43.71
N TYR A 15 12.40 45.15 44.46
CA TYR A 15 11.16 44.41 44.70
C TYR A 15 10.33 44.24 43.42
N MET A 16 10.22 45.27 42.58
CA MET A 16 9.52 45.19 41.31
C MET A 16 10.24 44.26 40.33
N LYS A 17 11.55 44.32 40.22
CA LYS A 17 12.37 43.46 39.37
C LYS A 17 12.23 41.97 39.79
N LYS A 18 12.25 41.70 41.06
CA LYS A 18 12.07 40.35 41.61
C LYS A 18 10.69 39.78 41.30
N ASN A 19 9.63 40.55 41.45
CA ASN A 19 8.27 40.13 41.15
C ASN A 19 8.04 39.92 39.66
N VAL A 20 8.59 40.79 38.80
CA VAL A 20 8.54 40.63 37.35
C VAL A 20 9.28 39.38 36.92
N MET A 21 10.46 39.09 37.50
CA MET A 21 11.22 37.89 37.22
C MET A 21 10.47 36.61 37.65
N LEU A 22 9.79 36.64 38.76
CA LEU A 22 8.94 35.50 39.25
C LEU A 22 7.73 35.27 38.32
N ILE A 23 7.11 36.32 37.84
CA ILE A 23 6.01 36.22 36.84
C ILE A 23 6.50 35.64 35.54
N ILE A 24 7.66 36.07 35.05
CA ILE A 24 8.26 35.52 33.82
C ILE A 24 8.60 34.03 33.98
N ILE A 25 9.15 33.62 35.14
CA ILE A 25 9.46 32.20 35.43
C ILE A 25 8.17 31.40 35.52
N ALA A 26 7.13 31.91 36.16
CA ALA A 26 5.83 31.25 36.22
C ALA A 26 5.17 31.10 34.83
N LEU A 27 5.28 32.15 33.99
CA LEU A 27 4.76 32.10 32.61
C LEU A 27 5.52 31.12 31.74
N THR A 28 6.85 31.03 31.87
CA THR A 28 7.66 30.03 31.16
C THR A 28 7.37 28.60 31.58
N MET A 29 7.10 28.36 32.88
CA MET A 29 6.70 27.02 33.35
C MET A 29 5.35 26.56 32.78
N VAL A 30 4.41 27.47 32.53
CA VAL A 30 3.12 27.13 31.89
C VAL A 30 3.28 26.70 30.44
N PHE A 31 4.27 27.26 29.71
CA PHE A 31 4.54 26.87 28.32
C PHE A 31 5.28 25.53 28.17
N ILE A 32 5.98 25.05 29.18
CA ILE A 32 6.73 23.77 29.12
C ILE A 32 5.81 22.56 29.37
N GLY A 33 4.61 22.76 29.96
CA GLY A 33 3.62 21.71 30.22
C GLY A 33 2.75 21.30 29.04
N ALA A 34 2.93 21.90 27.84
CA ALA A 34 2.08 21.63 26.69
C ALA A 34 2.46 20.34 25.95
N CYS A 35 1.73 19.29 26.27
CA CYS A 35 1.40 18.16 25.40
C CYS A 35 2.53 17.31 24.80
N THR A 36 2.99 16.34 25.55
CA THR A 36 3.45 15.07 24.96
C THR A 36 2.27 14.07 25.00
N SER A 37 1.36 14.15 24.04
CA SER A 37 0.43 13.06 23.81
C SER A 37 1.17 11.97 23.04
N THR A 38 1.55 10.90 23.72
CA THR A 38 2.06 9.70 23.05
C THR A 38 0.92 9.04 22.26
N PRO A 39 1.14 8.69 20.98
CA PRO A 39 0.13 7.99 20.20
C PRO A 39 -0.19 6.65 20.84
N LYS A 40 -1.48 6.37 21.04
CA LYS A 40 -1.95 5.08 21.56
C LYS A 40 -2.11 4.13 20.37
N VAL A 41 -1.30 3.08 20.34
CA VAL A 41 -1.39 2.01 19.33
C VAL A 41 -2.24 0.89 19.90
N THR A 42 -3.24 0.45 19.13
CA THR A 42 -4.11 -0.70 19.46
C THR A 42 -4.10 -1.63 18.25
N ARG A 43 -3.97 -2.94 18.49
CA ARG A 43 -4.18 -3.94 17.45
C ARG A 43 -5.68 -4.11 17.19
N VAL A 44 -6.03 -4.25 15.91
CA VAL A 44 -7.37 -4.61 15.44
C VAL A 44 -7.28 -5.89 14.62
N ASP A 45 -8.38 -6.61 14.46
CA ASP A 45 -8.42 -7.80 13.63
C ASP A 45 -8.17 -7.45 12.16
N SER A 46 -7.51 -8.36 11.43
CA SER A 46 -7.09 -8.15 10.04
C SER A 46 -8.25 -7.89 9.07
N ASP A 47 -9.45 -8.38 9.40
CA ASP A 47 -10.66 -8.23 8.57
C ASP A 47 -11.43 -6.95 8.90
N THR A 48 -11.01 -6.20 9.95
CA THR A 48 -11.68 -4.97 10.33
C THR A 48 -11.49 -3.92 9.24
N GLN A 49 -12.59 -3.40 8.72
CA GLN A 49 -12.53 -2.26 7.81
C GLN A 49 -12.18 -0.99 8.58
N VAL A 50 -11.02 -0.42 8.32
CA VAL A 50 -10.54 0.80 8.98
C VAL A 50 -10.22 1.84 7.92
N ASP A 51 -11.07 2.88 7.82
CA ASP A 51 -10.89 4.01 6.94
C ASP A 51 -10.53 5.27 7.74
N LEU A 52 -9.25 5.41 8.10
CA LEU A 52 -8.75 6.57 8.84
C LEU A 52 -8.57 7.82 7.97
N SER A 53 -8.39 7.63 6.69
CA SER A 53 -8.19 8.69 5.71
C SER A 53 -9.00 8.42 4.44
N GLY A 54 -9.05 9.38 3.54
CA GLY A 54 -9.62 9.18 2.21
C GLY A 54 -8.66 8.53 1.22
N TYR A 55 -7.51 8.05 1.67
CA TYR A 55 -6.48 7.43 0.84
C TYR A 55 -6.64 5.91 0.76
N TRP A 56 -5.95 5.32 -0.22
CA TRP A 56 -5.85 3.89 -0.41
C TRP A 56 -5.28 3.20 0.82
N ASN A 57 -5.84 2.05 1.21
CA ASN A 57 -5.43 1.30 2.39
C ASN A 57 -5.45 -0.23 2.16
N ASP A 58 -5.09 -0.98 3.19
CA ASP A 58 -5.00 -2.45 3.17
C ASP A 58 -6.35 -3.13 2.93
N THR A 59 -7.44 -2.57 3.48
CA THR A 59 -8.80 -3.06 3.25
C THR A 59 -9.19 -2.96 1.78
N ASP A 60 -8.85 -1.83 1.12
CA ASP A 60 -9.09 -1.62 -0.30
C ASP A 60 -8.36 -2.66 -1.15
N VAL A 61 -7.07 -2.91 -0.84
CA VAL A 61 -6.28 -3.96 -1.52
C VAL A 61 -6.96 -5.31 -1.42
N ARG A 62 -7.41 -5.69 -0.22
CA ARG A 62 -8.04 -6.98 0.01
C ARG A 62 -9.33 -7.14 -0.81
N ILE A 63 -10.24 -6.19 -0.69
CA ILE A 63 -11.53 -6.22 -1.39
C ILE A 63 -11.33 -6.33 -2.91
N VAL A 64 -10.47 -5.47 -3.45
CA VAL A 64 -10.23 -5.40 -4.89
C VAL A 64 -9.56 -6.66 -5.42
N CYS A 65 -8.52 -7.16 -4.74
CA CYS A 65 -7.81 -8.34 -5.20
C CYS A 65 -8.69 -9.59 -5.14
N GLU A 66 -9.44 -9.79 -4.06
CA GLU A 66 -10.37 -10.93 -3.92
C GLU A 66 -11.44 -10.90 -5.00
N SER A 67 -12.06 -9.73 -5.25
CA SER A 67 -13.08 -9.57 -6.29
C SER A 67 -12.54 -9.88 -7.68
N LEU A 68 -11.43 -9.26 -8.08
CA LEU A 68 -10.87 -9.41 -9.42
C LEU A 68 -10.33 -10.81 -9.69
N ILE A 69 -9.68 -11.46 -8.71
CA ILE A 69 -9.17 -12.83 -8.89
C ILE A 69 -10.31 -13.83 -8.98
N ASN A 70 -11.33 -13.72 -8.14
CA ASN A 70 -12.48 -14.60 -8.21
C ASN A 70 -13.21 -14.50 -9.57
N ASP A 71 -13.37 -13.29 -10.09
CA ASP A 71 -13.97 -13.06 -11.42
C ASP A 71 -13.08 -13.63 -12.54
N CYS A 72 -11.77 -13.35 -12.49
CA CYS A 72 -10.80 -13.86 -13.46
C CYS A 72 -10.81 -15.39 -13.57
N LEU A 73 -10.65 -16.06 -12.42
CA LEU A 73 -10.57 -17.53 -12.37
C LEU A 73 -11.90 -18.21 -12.66
N SER A 74 -13.01 -17.50 -12.50
CA SER A 74 -14.36 -17.98 -12.85
C SER A 74 -14.71 -17.72 -14.33
N SER A 75 -13.89 -16.95 -15.03
CA SER A 75 -14.15 -16.64 -16.47
C SER A 75 -14.12 -17.92 -17.30
N PRO A 76 -15.02 -18.06 -18.31
CA PRO A 76 -15.15 -19.31 -19.07
C PRO A 76 -13.84 -19.73 -19.78
N ARG A 77 -12.99 -18.80 -20.13
CA ARG A 77 -11.72 -19.09 -20.80
C ARG A 77 -10.68 -19.69 -19.85
N VAL A 78 -10.62 -19.23 -18.62
CA VAL A 78 -9.72 -19.76 -17.58
C VAL A 78 -10.29 -21.07 -17.02
N ALA A 79 -11.54 -21.06 -16.57
CA ALA A 79 -12.20 -22.24 -15.99
C ALA A 79 -12.26 -23.45 -16.96
N GLY A 80 -12.32 -23.19 -18.28
CA GLY A 80 -12.31 -24.24 -19.29
C GLY A 80 -10.92 -24.62 -19.81
N PHE A 81 -9.83 -24.07 -19.28
CA PHE A 81 -8.49 -24.37 -19.74
C PHE A 81 -8.10 -25.82 -19.44
N GLU A 82 -8.23 -26.22 -18.19
CA GLU A 82 -7.93 -27.59 -17.73
C GLU A 82 -8.72 -28.65 -18.52
N GLN A 83 -10.00 -28.38 -18.81
CA GLN A 83 -10.83 -29.31 -19.60
C GLN A 83 -10.31 -29.47 -21.05
N ARG A 84 -9.67 -28.45 -21.61
CA ARG A 84 -9.14 -28.48 -22.98
C ARG A 84 -7.74 -29.05 -23.09
N THR A 85 -6.89 -28.81 -22.09
CA THR A 85 -5.46 -29.16 -22.11
C THR A 85 -5.14 -30.37 -21.25
N GLY A 86 -5.94 -30.68 -20.24
CA GLY A 86 -5.68 -31.68 -19.22
C GLY A 86 -4.76 -31.19 -18.08
N GLU A 87 -4.36 -29.91 -18.11
CA GLU A 87 -3.44 -29.29 -17.17
C GLU A 87 -4.01 -27.98 -16.66
N LEU A 88 -3.59 -27.55 -15.46
CA LEU A 88 -3.93 -26.23 -14.93
C LEU A 88 -3.22 -25.14 -15.73
N PRO A 89 -3.86 -23.96 -15.92
CA PRO A 89 -3.18 -22.83 -16.54
C PRO A 89 -2.04 -22.33 -15.66
N VAL A 90 -0.91 -22.04 -16.25
CA VAL A 90 0.25 -21.44 -15.58
C VAL A 90 0.18 -19.93 -15.74
N ILE A 91 0.05 -19.22 -14.63
CA ILE A 91 -0.12 -17.75 -14.65
C ILE A 91 1.12 -17.05 -14.07
N ILE A 92 1.46 -15.90 -14.62
CA ILE A 92 2.43 -14.96 -14.08
C ILE A 92 1.73 -13.63 -13.81
N VAL A 93 2.03 -12.99 -12.68
CA VAL A 93 1.58 -11.62 -12.42
C VAL A 93 2.66 -10.65 -12.91
N GLY A 94 2.31 -9.86 -13.90
CA GLY A 94 3.13 -8.79 -14.43
C GLY A 94 2.91 -7.47 -13.68
N SER A 95 3.21 -6.35 -14.32
CA SER A 95 3.17 -5.05 -13.67
C SER A 95 1.74 -4.54 -13.42
N PHE A 96 1.50 -4.05 -12.21
CA PHE A 96 0.38 -3.19 -11.90
C PHE A 96 0.85 -1.74 -11.88
N ARG A 97 0.24 -0.89 -12.71
CA ARG A 97 0.66 0.50 -12.87
C ARG A 97 -0.18 1.42 -11.99
N ASN A 98 0.49 2.21 -11.17
CA ASN A 98 -0.19 3.29 -10.47
C ASN A 98 -0.38 4.48 -11.41
N GLN A 99 -1.63 4.78 -11.72
CA GLN A 99 -2.08 5.93 -12.53
C GLN A 99 -3.08 6.79 -11.73
N SER A 100 -3.06 6.65 -10.40
CA SER A 100 -3.82 7.46 -9.48
C SER A 100 -3.10 8.77 -9.15
N ASP A 101 -3.76 9.63 -8.39
CA ASP A 101 -3.18 10.85 -7.83
C ASP A 101 -2.42 10.62 -6.51
N GLU A 102 -2.30 9.36 -6.09
CA GLU A 102 -1.64 8.96 -4.85
C GLU A 102 -0.37 8.14 -5.10
N HIS A 103 0.47 8.09 -4.07
CA HIS A 103 1.58 7.14 -4.06
C HIS A 103 1.09 5.78 -3.54
N ILE A 104 0.69 4.89 -4.46
CA ILE A 104 0.28 3.52 -4.16
C ILE A 104 1.41 2.57 -4.51
N ASP A 105 1.85 1.77 -3.55
CA ASP A 105 2.77 0.67 -3.79
C ASP A 105 2.02 -0.50 -4.43
N THR A 106 2.12 -0.61 -5.73
CA THR A 106 1.44 -1.65 -6.49
C THR A 106 2.06 -3.03 -6.35
N SER A 107 3.25 -3.15 -5.76
CA SER A 107 3.88 -4.45 -5.46
C SER A 107 3.04 -5.25 -4.45
N ILE A 108 2.37 -4.55 -3.52
CA ILE A 108 1.44 -5.16 -2.57
C ILE A 108 0.25 -5.80 -3.29
N ILE A 109 -0.29 -5.11 -4.31
CA ILE A 109 -1.39 -5.62 -5.15
C ILE A 109 -0.92 -6.86 -5.90
N GLN A 110 0.26 -6.81 -6.55
CA GLN A 110 0.85 -7.94 -7.27
C GLN A 110 0.97 -9.16 -6.34
N LYS A 111 1.60 -9.02 -5.19
CA LYS A 111 1.81 -10.13 -4.26
C LYS A 111 0.49 -10.68 -3.69
N ARG A 112 -0.51 -9.83 -3.49
CA ARG A 112 -1.85 -10.27 -3.08
C ARG A 112 -2.56 -11.05 -4.18
N MET A 113 -2.43 -10.62 -5.45
CA MET A 113 -2.97 -11.33 -6.61
C MET A 113 -2.30 -12.71 -6.77
N GLU A 114 -0.97 -12.79 -6.69
CA GLU A 114 -0.21 -14.04 -6.68
C GLU A 114 -0.74 -15.01 -5.61
N THR A 115 -0.85 -14.51 -4.39
CA THR A 115 -1.34 -15.31 -3.25
C THR A 115 -2.75 -15.83 -3.49
N ALA A 116 -3.64 -14.98 -4.03
CA ALA A 116 -5.02 -15.37 -4.30
C ALA A 116 -5.13 -16.41 -5.42
N ILE A 117 -4.33 -16.28 -6.49
CA ILE A 117 -4.27 -17.24 -7.59
C ILE A 117 -3.80 -18.60 -7.07
N LEU A 118 -2.67 -18.62 -6.39
CA LEU A 118 -2.06 -19.88 -5.91
C LEU A 118 -2.96 -20.59 -4.90
N ASN A 119 -3.53 -19.85 -3.95
CA ASN A 119 -4.42 -20.42 -2.94
C ASN A 119 -5.77 -20.89 -3.50
N SER A 120 -6.16 -20.45 -4.70
CA SER A 120 -7.39 -20.90 -5.35
C SER A 120 -7.33 -22.38 -5.77
N GLY A 121 -6.13 -22.91 -6.03
CA GLY A 121 -5.90 -24.23 -6.60
C GLY A 121 -6.41 -24.40 -8.03
N LYS A 122 -6.77 -23.29 -8.73
CA LYS A 122 -7.31 -23.31 -10.10
C LYS A 122 -6.30 -22.93 -11.16
N ALA A 123 -5.12 -22.54 -10.75
CA ALA A 123 -4.00 -22.18 -11.64
C ALA A 123 -2.68 -22.43 -10.91
N ASP A 124 -1.66 -22.80 -11.66
CA ASP A 124 -0.28 -22.82 -11.21
C ASP A 124 0.34 -21.45 -11.39
N PHE A 125 1.39 -21.19 -10.63
CA PHE A 125 2.06 -19.90 -10.63
C PHE A 125 3.56 -20.05 -10.88
N VAL A 126 4.11 -19.20 -11.75
CA VAL A 126 5.56 -19.13 -11.99
C VAL A 126 6.15 -17.97 -11.21
N ALA A 127 7.30 -18.20 -10.62
CA ALA A 127 8.07 -17.18 -9.91
C ALA A 127 8.21 -15.88 -10.72
N SER A 128 8.19 -14.74 -10.04
CA SER A 128 8.38 -13.42 -10.64
C SER A 128 9.76 -13.31 -11.33
N SER A 129 9.95 -12.27 -12.13
CA SER A 129 11.24 -12.04 -12.83
C SER A 129 12.42 -12.02 -11.88
N ASP A 130 12.26 -11.37 -10.74
CA ASP A 130 13.34 -11.21 -9.75
C ASP A 130 13.62 -12.54 -9.03
N GLU A 131 12.56 -13.25 -8.60
CA GLU A 131 12.68 -14.58 -8.02
C GLU A 131 13.31 -15.58 -9.02
N ARG A 132 13.00 -15.47 -10.33
CA ARG A 132 13.65 -16.31 -11.34
C ARG A 132 15.12 -15.99 -11.54
N LEU A 133 15.55 -14.74 -11.37
CA LEU A 133 16.98 -14.40 -11.38
C LEU A 133 17.72 -15.08 -10.23
N GLU A 134 17.20 -15.00 -9.02
CA GLU A 134 17.77 -15.69 -7.84
C GLU A 134 17.82 -17.20 -8.06
N LEU A 135 16.76 -17.80 -8.61
CA LEU A 135 16.74 -19.23 -8.95
C LEU A 135 17.77 -19.61 -10.02
N ARG A 136 18.03 -18.73 -11.00
CA ARG A 136 19.07 -18.95 -12.01
C ARG A 136 20.46 -18.92 -11.42
N ASP A 137 20.71 -17.96 -10.54
CA ASP A 137 22.00 -17.85 -9.85
C ASP A 137 22.26 -19.10 -9.00
N GLU A 138 21.27 -19.54 -8.22
CA GLU A 138 21.34 -20.76 -7.43
C GLU A 138 21.58 -22.00 -8.32
N ARG A 139 20.83 -22.12 -9.42
CA ARG A 139 21.00 -23.22 -10.39
C ARG A 139 22.39 -23.21 -11.02
N THR A 140 22.94 -22.03 -11.32
CA THR A 140 24.26 -21.87 -11.92
C THR A 140 25.34 -22.33 -10.91
N GLU A 141 25.20 -21.99 -9.65
CA GLU A 141 26.09 -22.48 -8.59
C GLU A 141 26.01 -24.00 -8.45
N GLN A 142 24.80 -24.57 -8.46
CA GLN A 142 24.59 -26.02 -8.41
C GLN A 142 25.11 -26.75 -9.66
N GLN A 143 25.02 -26.12 -10.85
CA GLN A 143 25.53 -26.67 -12.10
C GLN A 143 27.04 -26.81 -12.13
N SER A 144 27.76 -25.98 -11.39
CA SER A 144 29.22 -26.13 -11.27
C SER A 144 29.64 -27.48 -10.67
N TRP A 145 28.68 -28.20 -10.07
CA TRP A 145 28.86 -29.52 -9.41
C TRP A 145 28.11 -30.67 -10.10
N SER A 146 27.35 -30.41 -11.20
CA SER A 146 26.47 -31.38 -11.83
C SER A 146 26.87 -31.71 -13.28
N SER A 147 26.41 -32.88 -13.78
CA SER A 147 26.71 -33.37 -15.12
C SER A 147 26.00 -32.58 -16.22
N GLU A 148 26.54 -32.65 -17.46
CA GLU A 148 26.02 -31.95 -18.67
C GLU A 148 24.56 -32.26 -19.00
N GLU A 149 24.05 -33.44 -18.63
CA GLU A 149 22.64 -33.84 -18.80
C GLU A 149 21.67 -33.04 -17.92
N THR A 150 22.07 -32.75 -16.67
CA THR A 150 21.28 -31.95 -15.73
C THR A 150 21.21 -30.50 -16.17
N ALA A 151 22.26 -29.97 -16.78
CA ALA A 151 22.29 -28.61 -17.32
C ALA A 151 21.28 -28.40 -18.44
N LYS A 152 21.06 -29.40 -19.31
CA LYS A 152 20.04 -29.33 -20.39
C LYS A 152 18.61 -29.39 -19.87
N ALA A 153 18.34 -30.15 -18.79
CA ALA A 153 17.02 -30.24 -18.19
C ALA A 153 16.59 -28.90 -17.50
N LEU A 154 17.56 -28.16 -16.97
CA LEU A 154 17.34 -26.88 -16.29
C LEU A 154 17.11 -25.70 -17.29
N ALA A 155 17.45 -25.88 -18.57
CA ALA A 155 17.28 -24.86 -19.59
C ALA A 155 15.80 -24.71 -20.07
N ASN A 156 14.96 -25.70 -19.82
CA ASN A 156 13.52 -25.63 -20.10
C ASN A 156 12.81 -24.91 -18.93
N GLU A 157 12.82 -23.59 -18.94
CA GLU A 157 11.91 -22.83 -18.08
C GLU A 157 10.47 -23.17 -18.49
N THR A 158 9.69 -23.67 -17.51
CA THR A 158 8.25 -23.87 -17.71
C THR A 158 7.63 -22.53 -18.02
N GLY A 159 7.25 -22.30 -19.28
CA GLY A 159 6.66 -21.04 -19.71
C GLY A 159 5.31 -20.81 -19.03
N ALA A 160 4.98 -19.57 -18.68
CA ALA A 160 3.63 -19.24 -18.28
C ALA A 160 2.71 -19.17 -19.52
N ASP A 161 1.49 -19.70 -19.39
CA ASP A 161 0.46 -19.58 -20.44
C ASP A 161 -0.11 -18.17 -20.48
N PHE A 162 -0.33 -17.57 -19.31
CA PHE A 162 -1.03 -16.30 -19.18
C PHE A 162 -0.27 -15.30 -18.31
N MET A 163 -0.43 -14.02 -18.66
CA MET A 163 0.08 -12.90 -17.87
C MET A 163 -1.08 -12.05 -17.36
N LEU A 164 -1.16 -11.84 -16.05
CA LEU A 164 -2.07 -10.91 -15.41
C LEU A 164 -1.36 -9.57 -15.20
N ILE A 165 -1.91 -8.50 -15.78
CA ILE A 165 -1.43 -7.13 -15.58
C ILE A 165 -2.56 -6.23 -15.16
N GLY A 166 -2.26 -5.04 -14.65
CA GLY A 166 -3.32 -4.13 -14.23
C GLY A 166 -2.91 -2.68 -14.04
N SER A 167 -3.88 -1.89 -13.60
CA SER A 167 -3.65 -0.48 -13.25
C SER A 167 -4.65 0.01 -12.21
N VAL A 168 -4.22 0.96 -11.40
CA VAL A 168 -5.07 1.71 -10.46
C VAL A 168 -5.21 3.13 -10.95
N LYS A 169 -6.44 3.63 -11.04
CA LYS A 169 -6.78 5.01 -11.40
C LYS A 169 -7.73 5.61 -10.38
N THR A 170 -7.78 6.94 -10.30
CA THR A 170 -8.70 7.66 -9.43
C THR A 170 -9.49 8.72 -10.19
N ILE A 171 -10.72 8.93 -9.74
CA ILE A 171 -11.50 10.11 -10.08
C ILE A 171 -11.83 10.82 -8.77
N ILE A 172 -11.50 12.12 -8.71
CA ILE A 172 -11.84 13.00 -7.60
C ILE A 172 -12.91 13.98 -8.06
N ASP A 173 -14.03 13.99 -7.35
CA ASP A 173 -15.09 14.98 -7.51
C ASP A 173 -15.20 15.78 -6.20
N SER A 174 -15.14 17.10 -6.29
CA SER A 174 -15.10 17.97 -5.11
C SER A 174 -16.00 19.19 -5.24
N ALA A 175 -16.76 19.45 -4.17
CA ALA A 175 -17.59 20.65 -4.04
C ALA A 175 -17.49 21.22 -2.63
N GLY A 176 -17.03 22.47 -2.52
CA GLY A 176 -16.84 23.17 -1.25
C GLY A 176 -15.88 22.43 -0.32
N LYS A 177 -16.39 21.96 0.83
CA LYS A 177 -15.59 21.22 1.83
C LYS A 177 -15.69 19.70 1.71
N THR A 178 -16.40 19.20 0.72
CA THR A 178 -16.59 17.76 0.51
C THR A 178 -15.95 17.32 -0.79
N ALA A 179 -15.25 16.21 -0.76
CA ALA A 179 -14.73 15.53 -1.94
C ALA A 179 -15.12 14.05 -1.89
N THR A 180 -15.32 13.44 -3.05
CA THR A 180 -15.38 11.99 -3.20
C THR A 180 -14.19 11.55 -4.04
N ARG A 181 -13.57 10.42 -3.65
CA ARG A 181 -12.53 9.76 -4.42
C ARG A 181 -13.01 8.36 -4.75
N THR A 182 -13.04 8.03 -6.02
CA THR A 182 -13.39 6.70 -6.50
C THR A 182 -12.17 6.08 -7.14
N TYR A 183 -11.83 4.86 -6.73
CA TYR A 183 -10.75 4.08 -7.31
C TYR A 183 -11.31 3.14 -8.36
N PHE A 184 -10.61 3.07 -9.48
CA PHE A 184 -10.87 2.14 -10.57
C PHE A 184 -9.65 1.25 -10.70
N VAL A 185 -9.80 -0.01 -10.39
CA VAL A 185 -8.75 -1.00 -10.55
C VAL A 185 -9.10 -1.92 -11.70
N TYR A 186 -8.26 -1.92 -12.71
CA TYR A 186 -8.37 -2.78 -13.87
C TYR A 186 -7.36 -3.91 -13.77
N ALA A 187 -7.77 -5.09 -14.15
CA ALA A 187 -6.88 -6.22 -14.36
C ALA A 187 -7.22 -6.90 -15.69
N GLU A 188 -6.18 -7.37 -16.39
CA GLU A 188 -6.30 -8.00 -17.69
C GLU A 188 -5.48 -9.29 -17.71
N LEU A 189 -6.08 -10.38 -18.17
CA LEU A 189 -5.40 -11.64 -18.41
C LEU A 189 -5.11 -11.79 -19.90
N ILE A 190 -3.83 -11.96 -20.21
CA ILE A 190 -3.31 -12.00 -21.59
C ILE A 190 -2.68 -13.36 -21.83
N ASP A 191 -3.03 -13.99 -22.92
CA ASP A 191 -2.37 -15.17 -23.44
C ASP A 191 -1.00 -14.76 -24.02
N ILE A 192 0.07 -15.35 -23.50
CA ILE A 192 1.44 -14.92 -23.79
C ILE A 192 1.83 -15.30 -25.23
N GLU A 193 1.35 -16.43 -25.72
CA GLU A 193 1.68 -16.91 -27.07
C GLU A 193 0.97 -16.08 -28.14
N SER A 194 -0.34 -15.88 -27.99
CA SER A 194 -1.16 -15.24 -29.00
C SER A 194 -1.34 -13.73 -28.81
N ASN A 195 -0.92 -13.17 -27.68
CA ASN A 195 -1.15 -11.79 -27.25
C ASN A 195 -2.65 -11.40 -27.14
N ARG A 196 -3.53 -12.39 -27.00
CA ARG A 196 -4.97 -12.15 -26.89
C ARG A 196 -5.34 -11.88 -25.44
N LYS A 197 -6.19 -10.87 -25.23
CA LYS A 197 -6.84 -10.64 -23.95
C LYS A 197 -7.93 -11.70 -23.76
N LEU A 198 -7.79 -12.50 -22.73
CA LEU A 198 -8.74 -13.56 -22.38
C LEU A 198 -9.82 -13.09 -21.43
N TRP A 199 -9.47 -12.14 -20.58
CA TRP A 199 -10.35 -11.55 -19.59
C TRP A 199 -9.91 -10.13 -19.26
N ILE A 200 -10.89 -9.29 -18.94
CA ILE A 200 -10.70 -7.94 -18.41
C ILE A 200 -11.69 -7.78 -17.27
N GLY A 201 -11.19 -7.41 -16.10
CA GLY A 201 -11.99 -7.07 -14.93
C GLY A 201 -11.79 -5.63 -14.51
N GLU A 202 -12.84 -5.07 -13.93
CA GLU A 202 -12.83 -3.76 -13.30
C GLU A 202 -13.44 -3.88 -11.91
N ASN A 203 -12.78 -3.30 -10.91
CA ASN A 203 -13.39 -3.04 -9.63
C ASN A 203 -13.42 -1.52 -9.39
N SER A 204 -14.60 -0.98 -9.13
CA SER A 204 -14.86 0.44 -8.85
C SER A 204 -15.69 0.64 -7.57
N GLU A 205 -15.71 -0.37 -6.69
CA GLU A 205 -16.49 -0.35 -5.46
C GLU A 205 -15.90 0.59 -4.40
N ILE A 206 -14.60 0.85 -4.47
CA ILE A 206 -13.92 1.67 -3.49
C ILE A 206 -14.20 3.15 -3.78
N LYS A 207 -15.11 3.72 -2.99
CA LYS A 207 -15.51 5.13 -3.08
C LYS A 207 -15.52 5.78 -1.70
N LYS A 208 -14.61 6.72 -1.48
CA LYS A 208 -14.41 7.40 -0.19
C LYS A 208 -14.90 8.83 -0.23
N ARG A 209 -15.64 9.23 0.80
CA ARG A 209 -16.09 10.62 0.99
C ARG A 209 -15.23 11.31 2.02
N ILE A 210 -14.58 12.39 1.61
CA ILE A 210 -13.66 13.18 2.43
C ILE A 210 -14.36 14.51 2.77
N LYS A 211 -14.49 14.80 4.08
CA LYS A 211 -14.96 16.11 4.58
C LYS A 211 -13.77 16.84 5.20
N ARG A 212 -13.41 18.00 4.63
CA ARG A 212 -12.39 18.84 5.22
C ARG A 212 -12.96 19.57 6.44
N PRO A 213 -12.26 19.61 7.59
CA PRO A 213 -12.71 20.39 8.73
C PRO A 213 -12.82 21.90 8.36
N ALA A 214 -13.73 22.60 9.02
CA ALA A 214 -13.75 24.06 8.92
C ALA A 214 -12.45 24.61 9.49
N ALA A 215 -11.80 25.54 8.79
CA ALA A 215 -10.69 26.29 9.38
C ALA A 215 -11.23 26.93 10.68
N LYS A 216 -10.62 26.61 11.82
CA LYS A 216 -10.86 27.39 13.02
C LYS A 216 -10.16 28.73 12.82
N LEU A 217 -10.96 29.80 12.72
CA LEU A 217 -10.48 31.18 12.80
C LEU A 217 -9.95 31.47 14.20
#